data_93d08d2d49d3f5d66cd93f30e25ade16
#
_entry.id   93d08d2d49d3f5d66cd93f30e25ade16
#
_cell.length_a   1.000
_cell.length_b   1.000
_cell.length_c   1.000
_cell.angle_alpha   90.00
_cell.angle_beta   90.00
_cell.angle_gamma   90.00
#
_symmetry.space_group_name_H-M   'P 1'
#
loop_
_entity.id
_entity.type
_entity.pdbx_description
1 polymer ?
#
loop_
_entity_poly.entity_id
_entity_poly.type
_entity_poly.pdbx_seq_one_letter_code
_entity_poly.pdbx_strand_id
1 'polypeptide(L)' 'MEERKDFVYGYEAAARILQVSPNTVANYVRQGKLEGCYNRISRKKIVFSREKLEQKVWGNIS' A
#
# COMPACT_ATOMS: atom_id res chain seq x y z
N MET A 1 14.77 -7.31 14.73
CA MET A 1 14.58 -7.01 14.43
C MET A 1 14.18 -6.83 13.28
N GLU A 2 14.02 -6.79 12.59
CA GLU A 2 13.77 -6.69 11.56
C GLU A 2 12.48 -6.52 11.10
N GLU A 3 11.58 -6.41 11.59
CA GLU A 3 10.30 -6.31 11.24
C GLU A 3 9.91 -5.10 10.57
N ARG A 4 10.66 -4.15 10.53
CA ARG A 4 10.33 -2.96 9.86
C ARG A 4 10.21 -3.12 8.43
N LYS A 5 10.61 -4.19 7.84
CA LYS A 5 10.54 -4.43 6.46
C LYS A 5 9.15 -4.61 5.95
N ASP A 6 8.20 -4.80 6.85
CA ASP A 6 6.83 -5.01 6.44
C ASP A 6 6.11 -3.75 6.04
N PHE A 7 6.77 -2.62 6.12
CA PHE A 7 6.14 -1.35 5.80
C PHE A 7 6.89 -0.65 4.68
N VAL A 8 6.15 0.00 3.81
CA VAL A 8 6.74 0.78 2.74
C VAL A 8 6.15 2.17 2.79
N TYR A 9 6.90 3.13 2.29
CA TYR A 9 6.50 4.51 2.38
C TYR A 9 6.20 5.08 1.01
N GLY A 10 5.09 5.77 0.88
CA GLY A 10 4.77 6.50 -0.32
C GLY A 10 4.04 5.66 -1.35
N TYR A 11 3.44 6.35 -2.31
CA TYR A 11 2.66 5.67 -3.34
C TYR A 11 3.55 4.85 -4.28
N GLU A 12 4.75 5.32 -4.51
CA GLU A 12 5.62 4.61 -5.43
C GLU A 12 6.01 3.24 -4.91
N ALA A 13 6.29 3.16 -3.62
CA ALA A 13 6.65 1.89 -3.03
C ALA A 13 5.47 0.94 -3.06
N ALA A 14 4.29 1.43 -2.74
CA ALA A 14 3.10 0.59 -2.80
C ALA A 14 2.80 0.17 -4.23
N ALA A 15 3.06 1.05 -5.19
CA ALA A 15 2.80 0.73 -6.58
C ALA A 15 3.65 -0.43 -7.06
N ARG A 16 4.87 -0.52 -6.57
CA ARG A 16 5.73 -1.63 -6.95
C ARG A 16 5.19 -2.95 -6.44
N ILE A 17 4.66 -2.94 -5.23
CA ILE A 17 4.10 -4.15 -4.67
C ILE A 17 2.85 -4.56 -5.43
N LEU A 18 2.01 -3.59 -5.74
CA LEU A 18 0.77 -3.87 -6.45
C LEU A 18 0.96 -4.00 -7.95
N GLN A 19 2.15 -3.64 -8.44
CA GLN A 19 2.47 -3.72 -9.86
C GLN A 19 1.57 -2.84 -10.69
N VAL A 20 1.34 -1.64 -10.20
CA VAL A 20 0.54 -0.65 -10.89
C VAL A 20 1.28 0.67 -10.82
N SER A 21 0.76 1.70 -11.46
CA SER A 21 1.39 3.01 -11.40
C SER A 21 1.07 3.70 -10.09
N PRO A 22 1.89 4.66 -9.67
CA PRO A 22 1.58 5.40 -8.44
C PRO A 22 0.25 6.13 -8.52
N ASN A 23 -0.13 6.59 -9.70
CA ASN A 23 -1.42 7.22 -9.87
C ASN A 23 -2.54 6.27 -9.54
N THR A 24 -2.40 5.01 -9.93
CA THR A 24 -3.41 4.01 -9.64
C THR A 24 -3.51 3.78 -8.14
N VAL A 25 -2.37 3.79 -7.44
CA VAL A 25 -2.39 3.63 -5.99
C VAL A 25 -3.15 4.78 -5.37
N ALA A 26 -2.89 6.00 -5.83
CA ALA A 26 -3.58 7.16 -5.28
C ALA A 26 -5.08 7.04 -5.49
N ASN A 27 -5.49 6.55 -6.65
CA ASN A 27 -6.90 6.36 -6.93
C ASN A 27 -7.51 5.30 -6.02
N TYR A 28 -6.78 4.22 -5.79
CA TYR A 28 -7.26 3.17 -4.90
C TYR A 28 -7.46 3.70 -3.50
N VAL A 29 -6.51 4.52 -3.02
CA VAL A 29 -6.62 5.10 -1.69
C VAL A 29 -7.86 6.00 -1.63
N ARG A 30 -8.05 6.79 -2.67
CA ARG A 30 -9.17 7.70 -2.72
C ARG A 30 -10.51 6.96 -2.75
N GLN A 31 -10.54 5.82 -3.40
CA GLN A 31 -11.75 5.02 -3.51
C GLN A 31 -11.97 4.12 -2.31
N GLY A 32 -11.05 4.09 -1.38
CA GLY A 32 -11.18 3.25 -0.21
C GLY A 32 -10.84 1.79 -0.44
N LYS A 33 -10.25 1.46 -1.57
CA LYS A 33 -9.94 0.08 -1.87
C LYS A 33 -8.78 -0.46 -1.07
N LEU A 34 -7.93 0.41 -0.58
CA LEU A 34 -6.79 -0.01 0.22
C LEU A 34 -6.98 0.30 1.70
N GLU A 35 -8.22 0.52 2.09
CA GLU A 35 -8.49 0.84 3.47
C GLU A 35 -8.02 -0.30 4.36
N GLY A 36 -7.33 0.03 5.44
CA GLY A 36 -6.76 -0.99 6.30
C GLY A 36 -5.38 -1.40 5.90
N CYS A 37 -4.93 -1.04 4.70
CA CYS A 37 -3.60 -1.39 4.24
C CYS A 37 -2.60 -0.27 4.46
N TYR A 38 -3.04 0.90 4.83
CA TYR A 38 -2.15 2.03 4.96
C TYR A 38 -2.51 2.85 6.17
N ASN A 39 -1.56 3.69 6.57
CA ASN A 39 -1.78 4.58 7.69
C ASN A 39 -1.15 5.92 7.34
N ARG A 40 -1.91 6.98 7.48
CA ARG A 40 -1.42 8.30 7.17
C ARG A 40 -0.78 8.90 8.41
N ILE A 41 0.52 9.11 8.36
CA ILE A 41 1.25 9.64 9.48
C ILE A 41 1.16 11.16 9.52
N SER A 42 1.25 11.78 8.34
CA SER A 42 1.13 13.23 8.26
C SER A 42 0.60 13.56 6.87
N ARG A 43 0.46 14.86 6.60
CA ARG A 43 -0.05 15.28 5.32
C ARG A 43 0.72 14.71 4.17
N LYS A 44 2.03 14.64 4.32
CA LYS A 44 2.88 14.22 3.23
C LYS A 44 3.44 12.84 3.43
N LYS A 45 3.11 12.20 4.52
CA LYS A 45 3.74 10.92 4.81
C LYS A 45 2.67 9.86 5.00
N ILE A 46 2.72 8.84 4.17
CA ILE A 46 1.79 7.75 4.25
C ILE A 46 2.59 6.46 4.20
N VAL A 47 2.21 5.51 5.03
CA VAL A 47 2.93 4.25 5.12
C VAL A 47 1.95 3.13 4.81
N PHE A 48 2.40 2.15 4.03
CA PHE A 48 1.57 1.03 3.67
C PHE A 48 2.11 -0.23 4.31
N SER A 49 1.21 -1.14 4.66
CA SER A 49 1.59 -2.44 5.15
C SER A 49 1.84 -3.35 3.96
N ARG A 50 3.08 -3.76 3.80
CA ARG A 50 3.44 -4.60 2.66
C ARG A 50 2.65 -5.90 2.67
N GLU A 51 2.52 -6.48 3.85
CA GLU A 51 1.83 -7.73 3.96
C GLU A 51 0.37 -7.61 3.53
N LYS A 52 -0.28 -6.55 3.95
CA LYS A 52 -1.68 -6.37 3.60
C LYS A 52 -1.85 -6.02 2.14
N LEU A 53 -0.89 -5.29 1.57
CA LEU A 53 -0.94 -5.01 0.15
C LEU A 53 -0.82 -6.30 -0.66
N GLU A 54 0.08 -7.15 -0.24
CA GLU A 54 0.27 -8.40 -0.94
C GLU A 54 -0.97 -9.28 -0.83
N GLN A 55 -1.61 -9.25 0.32
CA GLN A 55 -2.83 -10.01 0.47
C GLN A 55 -3.94 -9.51 -0.45
N LYS A 56 -3.98 -8.20 -0.67
CA LYS A 56 -4.97 -7.67 -1.59
C LYS A 56 -4.75 -8.16 -3.00
N VAL A 57 -3.51 -8.22 -3.42
CA VAL A 57 -3.19 -8.66 -4.76
C VAL A 57 -3.47 -10.14 -4.93
N TRP A 58 -2.90 -10.94 -4.05
CA TRP A 58 -3.00 -12.38 -4.20
C TRP A 58 -4.36 -12.91 -3.77
N GLY A 59 -4.98 -12.24 -2.83
CA GLY A 59 -6.30 -12.67 -2.38
C GLY A 59 -7.35 -12.55 -3.46
N ASN A 60 -7.20 -11.57 -4.33
CA ASN A 60 -8.17 -11.39 -5.40
C ASN A 60 -8.06 -12.47 -6.47
N ILE A 61 -6.91 -13.08 -6.55
CA ILE A 61 -6.70 -14.08 -7.56
C ILE A 61 -7.35 -15.39 -7.18
N SER A 62 -7.31 -15.69 -5.92
CA SER A 62 -7.93 -16.91 -5.47
C SER A 62 -9.44 -16.74 -5.34
#